data_62b0ede8f2392d8b32cada3bcbb8e2ce
#
_entry.id   62b0ede8f2392d8b32cada3bcbb8e2ce
#
_cell.length_a   1.000
_cell.length_b   1.000
_cell.length_c   1.000
_cell.angle_alpha   90.00
_cell.angle_beta   90.00
_cell.angle_gamma   90.00
#
_symmetry.space_group_name_H-M   'P 1'
#
loop_
_entity.id
_entity.type
_entity.pdbx_description
1 polymer ?
#
loop_
_entity_poly.entity_id
_entity_poly.type
_entity_poly.pdbx_seq_one_letter_code
_entity_poly.pdbx_strand_id
1 'polypeptide(L)'
;LEVPLPGTVYRPDHPFTAQVLSNAGLVGPGGLGTVQHITFDIAGSGLLIEEGQSIGILAPGHTPDGRRHKLRLYSVASTRLGDRFDGHTTSLCVRHLTYEIDGQPHEGICSSYLCRLAPGETVAITGPVGRILLLPDDPAADLLFIATGTGIAPFRAHLRRLFHPEERARRPEEPPFTGRVSLFFGTTQQANLLYCDELQAIQRAHADQVDLICALSREEQAPEGGRLYVQHRIAEQADALLDRLQGPNAFVFLCGLRGMEEGIVATLAAAAQRRDLDWNALFAQLRREKRWRVEVY
;
A
#
# COMPACT_ATOMS: atom_id res chain seq x y z
N LEU A 1 -20.72 8.68 16.12
CA LEU A 1 -20.76 9.80 15.14
C LEU A 1 -19.50 9.65 14.32
N GLU A 2 -19.64 9.14 13.07
CA GLU A 2 -18.52 9.14 12.11
C GLU A 2 -18.10 10.59 11.88
N VAL A 3 -16.87 10.93 12.21
CA VAL A 3 -16.26 12.19 11.81
C VAL A 3 -16.20 12.16 10.28
N PRO A 4 -16.80 13.12 9.57
CA PRO A 4 -16.74 13.14 8.11
C PRO A 4 -15.29 13.22 7.69
N LEU A 5 -14.84 12.29 6.85
CA LEU A 5 -13.53 12.40 6.21
C LEU A 5 -13.48 13.69 5.39
N PRO A 6 -12.34 14.39 5.35
CA PRO A 6 -12.16 15.56 4.51
C PRO A 6 -12.59 15.23 3.08
N GLY A 7 -13.42 16.06 2.50
CA GLY A 7 -13.83 15.89 1.11
C GLY A 7 -12.67 16.12 0.14
N THR A 8 -12.84 15.70 -1.11
CA THR A 8 -11.88 16.01 -2.18
C THR A 8 -11.76 17.52 -2.34
N VAL A 9 -10.59 18.07 -2.09
CA VAL A 9 -10.32 19.51 -2.18
C VAL A 9 -9.99 19.89 -3.62
N TYR A 10 -9.15 19.10 -4.31
CA TYR A 10 -8.69 19.39 -5.67
C TYR A 10 -9.21 18.39 -6.69
N ARG A 11 -9.57 18.89 -7.88
CA ARG A 11 -10.12 18.13 -9.00
C ARG A 11 -9.24 18.25 -10.25
N PRO A 12 -9.44 17.40 -11.29
CA PRO A 12 -8.64 17.46 -12.49
C PRO A 12 -8.68 18.78 -13.28
N ASP A 13 -9.76 19.54 -13.13
CA ASP A 13 -9.92 20.89 -13.70
C ASP A 13 -9.27 21.98 -12.85
N HIS A 14 -9.06 21.72 -11.55
CA HIS A 14 -8.44 22.63 -10.58
C HIS A 14 -7.47 21.84 -9.67
N PRO A 15 -6.35 21.32 -10.19
CA PRO A 15 -5.39 20.58 -9.39
C PRO A 15 -4.56 21.55 -8.52
N PHE A 16 -4.05 21.03 -7.41
CA PHE A 16 -3.00 21.69 -6.66
C PHE A 16 -1.66 21.49 -7.35
N THR A 17 -0.85 22.53 -7.44
CA THR A 17 0.52 22.45 -7.95
C THR A 17 1.47 22.26 -6.78
N ALA A 18 1.91 21.03 -6.56
CA ALA A 18 2.87 20.66 -5.53
C ALA A 18 4.31 20.74 -6.06
N GLN A 19 5.26 21.08 -5.21
CA GLN A 19 6.69 21.00 -5.52
C GLN A 19 7.25 19.65 -5.11
N VAL A 20 8.13 19.07 -5.91
CA VAL A 20 8.90 17.88 -5.57
C VAL A 20 10.02 18.27 -4.60
N LEU A 21 10.03 17.68 -3.43
CA LEU A 21 11.08 17.90 -2.41
C LEU A 21 12.22 16.89 -2.54
N SER A 22 11.87 15.64 -2.87
CA SER A 22 12.84 14.56 -3.08
C SER A 22 12.27 13.50 -4.02
N ASN A 23 13.17 12.79 -4.71
CA ASN A 23 12.85 11.64 -5.55
C ASN A 23 14.00 10.63 -5.38
N ALA A 24 13.79 9.61 -4.57
CA ALA A 24 14.83 8.68 -4.13
C ALA A 24 14.52 7.24 -4.54
N GLY A 25 15.52 6.54 -5.06
CA GLY A 25 15.39 5.12 -5.42
C GLY A 25 15.19 4.23 -4.20
N LEU A 26 14.26 3.27 -4.31
CA LEU A 26 13.95 2.30 -3.26
C LEU A 26 14.50 0.90 -3.54
N VAL A 27 14.87 0.61 -4.78
CA VAL A 27 15.42 -0.70 -5.17
C VAL A 27 16.90 -0.73 -4.83
N GLY A 28 17.31 -1.75 -4.07
CA GLY A 28 18.69 -1.94 -3.68
C GLY A 28 19.59 -2.40 -4.84
N PRO A 29 20.91 -2.47 -4.61
CA PRO A 29 21.87 -2.93 -5.61
C PRO A 29 21.53 -4.34 -6.14
N GLY A 30 21.53 -4.50 -7.47
CA GLY A 30 21.19 -5.77 -8.13
C GLY A 30 19.69 -6.04 -8.24
N GLY A 31 18.84 -5.16 -7.71
CA GLY A 31 17.39 -5.29 -7.82
C GLY A 31 16.86 -5.02 -9.21
N LEU A 32 15.60 -5.36 -9.43
CA LEU A 32 14.96 -5.33 -10.74
C LEU A 32 14.03 -4.12 -10.91
N GLY A 33 14.22 -3.42 -12.03
CA GLY A 33 13.42 -2.25 -12.37
C GLY A 33 13.74 -1.05 -11.48
N THR A 34 12.90 -0.02 -11.58
CA THR A 34 13.04 1.23 -10.83
C THR A 34 11.78 1.48 -10.04
N VAL A 35 11.94 1.75 -8.75
CA VAL A 35 10.87 2.22 -7.85
C VAL A 35 11.40 3.44 -7.11
N GLN A 36 10.60 4.49 -7.09
CA GLN A 36 10.95 5.76 -6.46
C GLN A 36 10.04 6.07 -5.29
N HIS A 37 10.62 6.61 -4.23
CA HIS A 37 9.91 7.33 -3.19
C HIS A 37 9.97 8.82 -3.51
N ILE A 38 8.80 9.42 -3.75
CA ILE A 38 8.72 10.81 -4.19
C ILE A 38 7.95 11.61 -3.14
N THR A 39 8.59 12.62 -2.58
CA THR A 39 7.98 13.49 -1.57
C THR A 39 7.61 14.83 -2.18
N PHE A 40 6.39 15.27 -1.93
CA PHE A 40 5.84 16.53 -2.42
C PHE A 40 5.57 17.49 -1.26
N ASP A 41 5.82 18.78 -1.49
CA ASP A 41 5.37 19.85 -0.63
C ASP A 41 3.88 20.14 -0.89
N ILE A 42 3.08 20.02 0.14
CA ILE A 42 1.64 20.33 0.13
C ILE A 42 1.30 21.49 1.09
N ALA A 43 2.31 22.23 1.58
CA ALA A 43 2.07 23.37 2.44
C ALA A 43 1.14 24.40 1.77
N GLY A 44 0.20 24.93 2.53
CA GLY A 44 -0.78 25.90 2.03
C GLY A 44 -1.88 25.33 1.11
N SER A 45 -1.84 24.03 0.79
CA SER A 45 -2.87 23.38 -0.04
C SER A 45 -4.22 23.19 0.65
N GLY A 46 -4.23 23.09 1.98
CA GLY A 46 -5.41 22.64 2.73
C GLY A 46 -5.74 21.15 2.51
N LEU A 47 -4.87 20.38 1.85
CA LEU A 47 -5.05 18.93 1.70
C LEU A 47 -4.93 18.25 3.06
N LEU A 48 -5.96 17.49 3.43
CA LEU A 48 -5.96 16.61 4.58
C LEU A 48 -6.02 15.17 4.07
N ILE A 49 -4.89 14.49 4.09
CA ILE A 49 -4.74 13.15 3.53
C ILE A 49 -4.63 12.16 4.69
N GLU A 50 -5.55 11.18 4.75
CA GLU A 50 -5.49 10.09 5.72
C GLU A 50 -4.73 8.90 5.14
N GLU A 51 -4.07 8.15 6.00
CA GLU A 51 -3.39 6.91 5.63
C GLU A 51 -4.39 5.92 5.02
N GLY A 52 -4.01 5.30 3.90
CA GLY A 52 -4.89 4.43 3.11
C GLY A 52 -5.70 5.15 2.03
N GLN A 53 -5.60 6.48 1.94
CA GLN A 53 -6.13 7.23 0.80
C GLN A 53 -5.14 7.28 -0.37
N SER A 54 -5.64 7.75 -1.52
CA SER A 54 -4.88 7.97 -2.74
C SER A 54 -4.93 9.43 -3.15
N ILE A 55 -3.89 9.90 -3.82
CA ILE A 55 -3.89 11.16 -4.58
C ILE A 55 -3.83 10.87 -6.08
N GLY A 56 -4.41 11.77 -6.86
CA GLY A 56 -4.37 11.67 -8.31
C GLY A 56 -3.28 12.54 -8.89
N ILE A 57 -2.56 12.00 -9.86
CA ILE A 57 -1.49 12.70 -10.60
C ILE A 57 -1.91 12.92 -12.04
N LEU A 58 -1.73 14.14 -12.52
CA LEU A 58 -1.94 14.56 -13.91
C LEU A 58 -0.56 14.75 -14.57
N ALA A 59 -0.15 13.79 -15.39
CA ALA A 59 1.03 13.95 -16.20
C ALA A 59 0.80 15.04 -17.27
N PRO A 60 1.78 15.92 -17.53
CA PRO A 60 1.66 16.97 -18.54
C PRO A 60 1.56 16.41 -19.97
N GLY A 61 1.04 17.22 -20.90
CA GLY A 61 0.92 16.86 -22.30
C GLY A 61 -0.42 16.22 -22.69
N HIS A 62 -0.46 15.73 -23.92
CA HIS A 62 -1.65 15.19 -24.58
C HIS A 62 -1.32 13.91 -25.31
N THR A 63 -2.31 13.06 -25.46
CA THR A 63 -2.26 11.88 -26.32
C THR A 63 -2.24 12.29 -27.79
N PRO A 64 -1.86 11.42 -28.73
CA PRO A 64 -1.85 11.74 -30.17
C PRO A 64 -3.18 12.23 -30.73
N ASP A 65 -4.31 11.86 -30.10
CA ASP A 65 -5.66 12.32 -30.45
C ASP A 65 -6.06 13.65 -29.75
N GLY A 66 -5.10 14.37 -29.15
CA GLY A 66 -5.27 15.69 -28.56
C GLY A 66 -5.95 15.74 -27.20
N ARG A 67 -6.21 14.59 -26.54
CA ARG A 67 -6.78 14.55 -25.20
C ARG A 67 -5.69 14.68 -24.14
N ARG A 68 -6.00 15.30 -23.00
CA ARG A 68 -5.12 15.28 -21.84
C ARG A 68 -4.83 13.85 -21.39
N HIS A 69 -3.64 13.61 -20.86
CA HIS A 69 -3.32 12.33 -20.25
C HIS A 69 -4.29 12.00 -19.11
N LYS A 70 -4.63 10.71 -18.97
CA LYS A 70 -5.55 10.25 -17.93
C LYS A 70 -4.95 10.44 -16.55
N LEU A 71 -5.76 10.92 -15.62
CA LEU A 71 -5.47 10.91 -14.19
C LEU A 71 -5.08 9.50 -13.74
N ARG A 72 -4.03 9.40 -12.93
CA ARG A 72 -3.64 8.15 -12.28
C ARG A 72 -3.68 8.33 -10.77
N LEU A 73 -4.31 7.39 -10.09
CA LEU A 73 -4.37 7.36 -8.63
C LEU A 73 -3.18 6.57 -8.11
N TYR A 74 -2.60 7.07 -7.01
CA TYR A 74 -1.53 6.43 -6.27
C TYR A 74 -1.87 6.48 -4.78
N SER A 75 -1.82 5.33 -4.11
CA SER A 75 -1.95 5.26 -2.66
C SER A 75 -0.79 6.00 -2.01
N VAL A 76 -1.08 6.82 -1.00
CA VAL A 76 -0.02 7.55 -0.30
C VAL A 76 0.87 6.61 0.49
N ALA A 77 2.16 6.95 0.54
CA ALA A 77 3.17 6.18 1.27
C ALA A 77 3.57 6.83 2.60
N SER A 78 3.15 8.07 2.84
CA SER A 78 3.36 8.80 4.09
C SER A 78 2.10 8.83 4.95
N THR A 79 2.27 9.17 6.21
CA THR A 79 1.16 9.51 7.10
C THR A 79 0.58 10.88 6.74
N ARG A 80 -0.52 11.27 7.39
CA ARG A 80 -1.08 12.63 7.25
C ARG A 80 -0.14 13.71 7.78
N LEU A 81 0.81 13.36 8.64
CA LEU A 81 1.87 14.27 9.09
C LEU A 81 3.04 14.34 8.11
N GLY A 82 3.02 13.52 7.06
CA GLY A 82 4.09 13.45 6.07
C GLY A 82 5.35 12.74 6.58
N ASP A 83 6.36 12.63 5.72
CA ASP A 83 7.64 12.01 6.12
C ASP A 83 8.47 12.89 7.07
N ARG A 84 8.17 14.18 7.13
CA ARG A 84 8.82 15.17 8.03
C ARG A 84 8.06 15.41 9.33
N PHE A 85 6.90 14.77 9.52
CA PHE A 85 6.02 14.94 10.69
C PHE A 85 5.54 16.38 10.92
N ASP A 86 5.48 17.22 9.89
CA ASP A 86 5.08 18.63 9.95
C ASP A 86 3.68 18.90 9.37
N GLY A 87 3.07 17.89 8.74
CA GLY A 87 1.77 18.02 8.07
C GLY A 87 1.82 18.76 6.74
N HIS A 88 3.03 19.05 6.23
CA HIS A 88 3.24 19.82 5.01
C HIS A 88 3.74 18.99 3.84
N THR A 89 3.88 17.68 4.02
CA THR A 89 4.37 16.79 2.98
C THR A 89 3.47 15.58 2.76
N THR A 90 3.46 15.08 1.53
CA THR A 90 2.91 13.75 1.20
C THR A 90 3.87 13.02 0.28
N SER A 91 3.86 11.70 0.30
CA SER A 91 4.75 10.92 -0.56
C SER A 91 4.07 9.75 -1.25
N LEU A 92 4.65 9.34 -2.38
CA LEU A 92 4.23 8.22 -3.19
C LEU A 92 5.37 7.22 -3.35
N CYS A 93 5.00 5.94 -3.48
CA CYS A 93 5.86 4.85 -3.91
C CYS A 93 5.50 4.49 -5.35
N VAL A 94 6.37 4.83 -6.31
CA VAL A 94 6.05 4.74 -7.73
C VAL A 94 7.01 3.82 -8.46
N ARG A 95 6.48 2.75 -9.05
CA ARG A 95 7.23 1.90 -9.97
C ARG A 95 7.24 2.53 -11.36
N HIS A 96 8.42 2.66 -11.97
CA HIS A 96 8.56 2.96 -13.38
C HIS A 96 8.03 1.78 -14.19
N LEU A 97 6.87 1.96 -14.81
CA LEU A 97 6.23 0.92 -15.60
C LEU A 97 6.88 0.87 -17.00
N THR A 98 7.46 -0.27 -17.32
CA THR A 98 7.94 -0.61 -18.65
C THR A 98 7.23 -1.88 -19.15
N TYR A 99 6.89 -1.93 -20.43
CA TYR A 99 6.22 -3.07 -21.05
C TYR A 99 6.57 -3.13 -22.55
N GLU A 100 6.27 -4.24 -23.19
CA GLU A 100 6.51 -4.43 -24.63
C GLU A 100 5.19 -4.53 -25.37
N ILE A 101 5.14 -3.91 -26.56
CA ILE A 101 4.07 -4.10 -27.56
C ILE A 101 4.77 -4.41 -28.87
N ASP A 102 4.43 -5.55 -29.48
CA ASP A 102 5.00 -6.01 -30.76
C ASP A 102 6.55 -5.99 -30.77
N GLY A 103 7.16 -6.39 -29.65
CA GLY A 103 8.62 -6.40 -29.47
C GLY A 103 9.27 -5.03 -29.31
N GLN A 104 8.49 -3.95 -29.20
CA GLN A 104 8.99 -2.60 -28.96
C GLN A 104 8.79 -2.20 -27.48
N PRO A 105 9.81 -1.61 -26.83
CA PRO A 105 9.70 -1.16 -25.46
C PRO A 105 8.81 0.09 -25.35
N HIS A 106 7.93 0.07 -24.38
CA HIS A 106 7.04 1.17 -24.02
C HIS A 106 7.13 1.48 -22.53
N GLU A 107 6.78 2.70 -22.18
CA GLU A 107 6.76 3.17 -20.79
C GLU A 107 5.38 3.69 -20.41
N GLY A 108 5.03 3.53 -19.14
CA GLY A 108 3.83 4.14 -18.57
C GLY A 108 4.00 5.66 -18.47
N ILE A 109 3.15 6.43 -19.12
CA ILE A 109 3.27 7.90 -19.22
C ILE A 109 3.41 8.56 -17.84
N CYS A 110 2.47 8.30 -16.94
CA CYS A 110 2.46 8.95 -15.63
C CYS A 110 3.58 8.44 -14.71
N SER A 111 3.86 7.15 -14.71
CA SER A 111 4.92 6.58 -13.87
C SER A 111 6.31 7.03 -14.34
N SER A 112 6.55 7.10 -15.66
CA SER A 112 7.81 7.60 -16.19
C SER A 112 8.01 9.09 -15.90
N TYR A 113 6.93 9.89 -16.05
CA TYR A 113 6.95 11.30 -15.66
C TYR A 113 7.36 11.45 -14.20
N LEU A 114 6.66 10.78 -13.28
CA LEU A 114 6.94 10.85 -11.84
C LEU A 114 8.37 10.40 -11.49
N CYS A 115 8.82 9.28 -12.06
CA CYS A 115 10.15 8.74 -11.76
C CYS A 115 11.30 9.62 -12.25
N ARG A 116 11.04 10.53 -13.20
CA ARG A 116 12.04 11.45 -13.78
C ARG A 116 12.03 12.85 -13.15
N LEU A 117 11.05 13.16 -12.30
CA LEU A 117 10.98 14.47 -11.64
C LEU A 117 12.20 14.71 -10.75
N ALA A 118 12.81 15.88 -10.90
CA ALA A 118 13.88 16.35 -10.03
C ALA A 118 13.32 17.21 -8.88
N PRO A 119 14.01 17.29 -7.74
CA PRO A 119 13.67 18.25 -6.70
C PRO A 119 13.57 19.68 -7.23
N GLY A 120 12.53 20.40 -6.82
CA GLY A 120 12.20 21.74 -7.32
C GLY A 120 11.21 21.78 -8.48
N GLU A 121 11.03 20.70 -9.20
CA GLU A 121 9.99 20.61 -10.25
C GLU A 121 8.59 20.52 -9.63
N THR A 122 7.57 20.77 -10.45
CA THR A 122 6.19 20.80 -9.97
C THR A 122 5.33 19.70 -10.59
N VAL A 123 4.31 19.29 -9.84
CA VAL A 123 3.35 18.26 -10.25
C VAL A 123 1.92 18.67 -9.92
N ALA A 124 0.99 18.38 -10.82
CA ALA A 124 -0.43 18.61 -10.60
C ALA A 124 -1.05 17.43 -9.81
N ILE A 125 -1.52 17.72 -8.58
CA ILE A 125 -2.10 16.76 -7.65
C ILE A 125 -3.58 17.03 -7.48
N THR A 126 -4.38 15.95 -7.41
CA THR A 126 -5.81 15.97 -7.09
C THR A 126 -6.11 15.05 -5.91
N GLY A 127 -7.30 15.14 -5.36
CA GLY A 127 -7.74 14.35 -4.22
C GLY A 127 -7.69 15.12 -2.90
N PRO A 128 -7.56 14.41 -1.74
CA PRO A 128 -7.44 12.95 -1.63
C PRO A 128 -8.73 12.19 -1.98
N VAL A 129 -8.59 10.92 -2.32
CA VAL A 129 -9.71 10.02 -2.62
C VAL A 129 -9.48 8.63 -2.01
N GLY A 130 -10.54 7.83 -1.91
CA GLY A 130 -10.48 6.45 -1.42
C GLY A 130 -10.85 6.32 0.05
N ARG A 131 -11.54 5.20 0.37
CA ARG A 131 -11.93 4.83 1.74
C ARG A 131 -11.71 3.34 2.03
N ILE A 132 -11.30 2.59 1.02
CA ILE A 132 -11.21 1.12 1.10
C ILE A 132 -10.15 0.70 2.10
N LEU A 133 -8.98 1.35 2.06
CA LEU A 133 -7.84 0.98 2.88
C LEU A 133 -7.69 1.79 4.18
N LEU A 134 -8.72 2.55 4.60
CA LEU A 134 -8.68 3.22 5.91
C LEU A 134 -8.69 2.20 7.03
N LEU A 135 -7.97 2.44 8.12
CA LEU A 135 -8.00 1.57 9.30
C LEU A 135 -9.39 1.57 9.98
N PRO A 136 -9.75 0.48 10.69
CA PRO A 136 -10.87 0.52 11.62
C PRO A 136 -10.54 1.41 12.82
N ASP A 137 -11.58 1.90 13.49
CA ASP A 137 -11.43 2.74 14.69
C ASP A 137 -11.05 1.95 15.95
N ASP A 138 -11.09 0.61 15.89
CA ASP A 138 -10.76 -0.26 17.03
C ASP A 138 -9.23 -0.34 17.21
N PRO A 139 -8.68 0.18 18.32
CA PRO A 139 -7.24 0.09 18.60
C PRO A 139 -6.75 -1.34 18.89
N ALA A 140 -7.66 -2.28 19.13
CA ALA A 140 -7.37 -3.70 19.35
C ALA A 140 -7.57 -4.55 18.08
N ALA A 141 -7.74 -3.91 16.91
CA ALA A 141 -7.94 -4.60 15.65
C ALA A 141 -6.77 -5.54 15.31
N ASP A 142 -7.09 -6.69 14.74
CA ASP A 142 -6.15 -7.64 14.20
C ASP A 142 -6.02 -7.40 12.68
N LEU A 143 -4.90 -6.82 12.25
CA LEU A 143 -4.68 -6.31 10.92
C LEU A 143 -3.83 -7.27 10.08
N LEU A 144 -4.41 -7.82 9.02
CA LEU A 144 -3.69 -8.61 8.02
C LEU A 144 -3.44 -7.74 6.79
N PHE A 145 -2.22 -7.26 6.64
CA PHE A 145 -1.77 -6.51 5.48
C PHE A 145 -1.12 -7.45 4.48
N ILE A 146 -1.57 -7.43 3.24
CA ILE A 146 -1.04 -8.28 2.16
C ILE A 146 -0.67 -7.38 0.99
N ALA A 147 0.64 -7.25 0.75
CA ALA A 147 1.22 -6.36 -0.24
C ALA A 147 1.96 -7.10 -1.33
N THR A 148 1.93 -6.57 -2.55
CA THR A 148 2.90 -6.94 -3.59
C THR A 148 3.50 -5.68 -4.24
N GLY A 149 4.83 -5.64 -4.35
CA GLY A 149 5.54 -4.53 -4.96
C GLY A 149 5.21 -3.17 -4.32
N THR A 150 4.78 -2.19 -5.12
CA THR A 150 4.41 -0.85 -4.63
C THR A 150 3.11 -0.80 -3.84
N GLY A 151 2.36 -1.90 -3.77
CA GLY A 151 1.22 -2.03 -2.84
C GLY A 151 1.59 -1.96 -1.36
N ILE A 152 2.87 -1.94 -1.03
CA ILE A 152 3.38 -1.67 0.32
C ILE A 152 3.10 -0.23 0.78
N ALA A 153 2.88 0.72 -0.13
CA ALA A 153 2.75 2.14 0.18
C ALA A 153 1.73 2.46 1.28
N PRO A 154 0.44 2.08 1.17
CA PRO A 154 -0.54 2.35 2.23
C PRO A 154 -0.21 1.64 3.54
N PHE A 155 0.40 0.47 3.50
CA PHE A 155 0.76 -0.28 4.72
C PHE A 155 1.97 0.31 5.43
N ARG A 156 2.94 0.88 4.69
CA ARG A 156 3.99 1.71 5.29
C ARG A 156 3.37 2.90 6.05
N ALA A 157 2.45 3.62 5.43
CA ALA A 157 1.76 4.73 6.06
C ALA A 157 1.04 4.30 7.36
N HIS A 158 0.31 3.19 7.34
CA HIS A 158 -0.36 2.63 8.51
C HIS A 158 0.62 2.20 9.60
N LEU A 159 1.69 1.48 9.26
CA LEU A 159 2.70 1.06 10.23
C LEU A 159 3.37 2.25 10.91
N ARG A 160 3.69 3.30 10.15
CA ARG A 160 4.21 4.56 10.73
C ARG A 160 3.21 5.19 11.68
N ARG A 161 1.94 5.34 11.28
CA ARG A 161 0.88 5.88 12.15
C ARG A 161 0.78 5.13 13.45
N LEU A 162 0.80 3.79 13.40
CA LEU A 162 0.57 2.95 14.57
C LEU A 162 1.78 2.87 15.51
N PHE A 163 3.01 2.87 14.97
CA PHE A 163 4.19 2.47 15.71
C PHE A 163 5.33 3.50 15.72
N HIS A 164 5.36 4.49 14.82
CA HIS A 164 6.47 5.44 14.79
C HIS A 164 6.39 6.42 15.98
N PRO A 165 7.45 6.57 16.80
CA PRO A 165 7.39 7.40 18.01
C PRO A 165 6.99 8.86 17.75
N GLU A 166 7.52 9.49 16.69
CA GLU A 166 7.19 10.87 16.30
C GLU A 166 5.72 11.04 15.92
N GLU A 167 5.14 10.06 15.22
CA GLU A 167 3.72 10.04 14.87
C GLU A 167 2.88 9.95 16.15
N ARG A 168 3.22 9.01 17.02
CA ARG A 168 2.49 8.78 18.27
C ARG A 168 2.55 9.99 19.20
N ALA A 169 3.72 10.64 19.29
CA ALA A 169 3.90 11.84 20.10
C ALA A 169 3.04 13.04 19.63
N ARG A 170 2.70 13.07 18.34
CA ARG A 170 1.90 14.15 17.73
C ARG A 170 0.40 13.83 17.63
N ARG A 171 -0.01 12.66 18.12
CA ARG A 171 -1.40 12.20 18.16
C ARG A 171 -1.78 11.71 19.57
N PRO A 172 -1.61 12.56 20.61
CA PRO A 172 -1.87 12.14 21.99
C PRO A 172 -3.35 11.82 22.25
N GLU A 173 -4.25 12.32 21.39
CA GLU A 173 -5.68 12.06 21.46
C GLU A 173 -6.07 10.67 20.93
N GLU A 174 -5.23 10.07 20.08
CA GLU A 174 -5.48 8.72 19.57
C GLU A 174 -5.03 7.67 20.59
N PRO A 175 -5.88 6.68 20.96
CA PRO A 175 -5.46 5.62 21.85
C PRO A 175 -4.28 4.84 21.26
N PRO A 176 -3.39 4.29 22.10
CA PRO A 176 -2.33 3.41 21.63
C PRO A 176 -2.93 2.19 20.93
N PHE A 177 -2.32 1.79 19.83
CA PHE A 177 -2.70 0.53 19.17
C PHE A 177 -2.25 -0.65 20.05
N THR A 178 -3.20 -1.51 20.38
CA THR A 178 -3.00 -2.70 21.24
C THR A 178 -3.26 -4.00 20.48
N GLY A 179 -3.64 -3.90 19.23
CA GLY A 179 -3.89 -5.04 18.36
C GLY A 179 -2.61 -5.65 17.79
N ARG A 180 -2.76 -6.41 16.73
CA ARG A 180 -1.68 -7.09 16.03
C ARG A 180 -1.67 -6.73 14.55
N VAL A 181 -0.48 -6.69 13.94
CA VAL A 181 -0.30 -6.55 12.49
C VAL A 181 0.50 -7.73 11.97
N SER A 182 -0.03 -8.42 10.96
CA SER A 182 0.74 -9.38 10.17
C SER A 182 0.85 -8.83 8.75
N LEU A 183 2.08 -8.45 8.35
CA LEU A 183 2.37 -7.95 7.00
C LEU A 183 2.97 -9.07 6.16
N PHE A 184 2.22 -9.57 5.18
CA PHE A 184 2.68 -10.46 4.12
C PHE A 184 3.13 -9.61 2.92
N PHE A 185 4.43 -9.62 2.61
CA PHE A 185 4.98 -8.78 1.55
C PHE A 185 5.65 -9.59 0.46
N GLY A 186 5.02 -9.64 -0.72
CA GLY A 186 5.51 -10.32 -1.92
C GLY A 186 6.29 -9.39 -2.85
N THR A 187 7.50 -9.83 -3.24
CA THR A 187 8.32 -9.12 -4.22
C THR A 187 9.15 -10.11 -5.05
N THR A 188 10.00 -9.61 -5.94
CA THR A 188 10.82 -10.46 -6.81
C THR A 188 12.03 -11.04 -6.09
N GLN A 189 12.77 -10.23 -5.35
CA GLN A 189 14.03 -10.60 -4.67
C GLN A 189 14.30 -9.66 -3.50
N GLN A 190 15.28 -9.98 -2.66
CA GLN A 190 15.65 -9.22 -1.47
C GLN A 190 15.90 -7.73 -1.78
N ALA A 191 16.64 -7.43 -2.85
CA ALA A 191 16.94 -6.06 -3.26
C ALA A 191 15.70 -5.25 -3.70
N ASN A 192 14.57 -5.90 -3.91
CA ASN A 192 13.27 -5.28 -4.22
C ASN A 192 12.33 -5.19 -3.01
N LEU A 193 12.77 -5.56 -1.79
CA LEU A 193 12.01 -5.30 -0.57
C LEU A 193 12.04 -3.80 -0.25
N LEU A 194 11.01 -3.11 -0.73
CA LEU A 194 10.88 -1.66 -0.54
C LEU A 194 10.72 -1.34 0.94
N TYR A 195 11.39 -0.29 1.43
CA TYR A 195 11.37 0.14 2.83
C TYR A 195 11.84 -0.92 3.84
N CYS A 196 12.68 -1.88 3.41
CA CYS A 196 13.05 -3.04 4.19
C CYS A 196 13.57 -2.67 5.59
N ASP A 197 14.51 -1.74 5.68
CA ASP A 197 15.12 -1.32 6.95
C ASP A 197 14.10 -0.71 7.91
N GLU A 198 13.19 0.13 7.39
CA GLU A 198 12.12 0.75 8.16
C GLU A 198 11.14 -0.31 8.70
N LEU A 199 10.69 -1.22 7.85
CA LEU A 199 9.76 -2.30 8.22
C LEU A 199 10.38 -3.24 9.26
N GLN A 200 11.64 -3.62 9.08
CA GLN A 200 12.35 -4.45 10.04
C GLN A 200 12.61 -3.73 11.37
N ALA A 201 12.86 -2.42 11.33
CA ALA A 201 13.03 -1.64 12.55
C ALA A 201 11.73 -1.60 13.37
N ILE A 202 10.58 -1.40 12.70
CA ILE A 202 9.25 -1.46 13.35
C ILE A 202 9.01 -2.86 13.93
N GLN A 203 9.25 -3.92 13.17
CA GLN A 203 9.09 -5.30 13.65
C GLN A 203 9.97 -5.57 14.88
N ARG A 204 11.24 -5.17 14.87
CA ARG A 204 12.14 -5.38 16.02
C ARG A 204 11.69 -4.63 17.27
N ALA A 205 11.17 -3.40 17.10
CA ALA A 205 10.71 -2.58 18.21
C ALA A 205 9.36 -3.06 18.79
N HIS A 206 8.55 -3.76 18.00
CA HIS A 206 7.19 -4.21 18.35
C HIS A 206 6.99 -5.69 18.01
N ALA A 207 7.95 -6.54 18.39
CA ALA A 207 7.97 -7.96 18.01
C ALA A 207 6.79 -8.79 18.58
N ASP A 208 6.12 -8.30 19.60
CA ASP A 208 4.90 -8.85 20.18
C ASP A 208 3.61 -8.49 19.40
N GLN A 209 3.67 -7.46 18.57
CA GLN A 209 2.52 -6.93 17.81
C GLN A 209 2.70 -7.02 16.29
N VAL A 210 3.92 -7.05 15.76
CA VAL A 210 4.19 -6.92 14.32
C VAL A 210 4.95 -8.12 13.80
N ASP A 211 4.32 -8.86 12.86
CA ASP A 211 4.98 -9.89 12.06
C ASP A 211 5.22 -9.38 10.63
N LEU A 212 6.45 -9.51 10.15
CA LEU A 212 6.81 -9.26 8.76
C LEU A 212 7.16 -10.58 8.07
N ILE A 213 6.34 -11.00 7.11
CA ILE A 213 6.48 -12.26 6.37
C ILE A 213 6.72 -11.94 4.90
N CYS A 214 7.93 -12.18 4.42
CA CYS A 214 8.32 -11.89 3.04
C CYS A 214 8.21 -13.12 2.14
N ALA A 215 7.89 -12.88 0.85
CA ALA A 215 7.89 -13.87 -0.22
C ALA A 215 8.70 -13.33 -1.40
N LEU A 216 9.81 -14.03 -1.74
CA LEU A 216 10.77 -13.61 -2.74
C LEU A 216 10.68 -14.51 -3.99
N SER A 217 9.86 -14.12 -4.96
CA SER A 217 9.44 -15.01 -6.05
C SER A 217 10.55 -15.42 -7.03
N ARG A 218 11.72 -14.81 -6.97
CA ARG A 218 12.88 -15.18 -7.80
C ARG A 218 14.06 -15.75 -7.00
N GLU A 219 13.98 -15.77 -5.69
CA GLU A 219 15.00 -16.32 -4.80
C GLU A 219 14.51 -17.54 -4.02
N GLU A 220 13.20 -17.69 -3.88
CA GLU A 220 12.56 -18.78 -3.14
C GLU A 220 11.70 -19.66 -4.07
N GLN A 221 11.55 -20.91 -3.71
CA GLN A 221 10.71 -21.87 -4.42
C GLN A 221 9.53 -22.32 -3.57
N ALA A 222 8.37 -22.47 -4.20
CA ALA A 222 7.19 -23.05 -3.58
C ALA A 222 7.40 -24.56 -3.33
N PRO A 223 6.75 -25.17 -2.33
CA PRO A 223 6.86 -26.60 -2.02
C PRO A 223 6.58 -27.52 -3.21
N GLU A 224 5.64 -27.14 -4.05
CA GLU A 224 5.25 -27.86 -5.28
C GLU A 224 6.16 -27.57 -6.48
N GLY A 225 7.20 -26.76 -6.29
CA GLY A 225 8.07 -26.23 -7.33
C GLY A 225 7.58 -24.91 -7.92
N GLY A 226 8.44 -24.26 -8.69
CA GLY A 226 8.14 -22.93 -9.24
C GLY A 226 8.41 -21.79 -8.25
N ARG A 227 7.83 -20.62 -8.52
CA ARG A 227 8.10 -19.38 -7.76
C ARG A 227 7.26 -19.32 -6.50
N LEU A 228 7.89 -18.90 -5.40
CA LEU A 228 7.18 -18.63 -4.16
C LEU A 228 6.54 -17.23 -4.19
N TYR A 229 5.22 -17.19 -4.04
CA TYR A 229 4.42 -15.96 -3.96
C TYR A 229 3.80 -15.78 -2.58
N VAL A 230 3.23 -14.62 -2.34
CA VAL A 230 2.63 -14.26 -1.05
C VAL A 230 1.56 -15.25 -0.56
N GLN A 231 0.77 -15.85 -1.47
CA GLN A 231 -0.22 -16.85 -1.10
C GLN A 231 0.39 -18.15 -0.53
N HIS A 232 1.63 -18.50 -0.88
CA HIS A 232 2.31 -19.65 -0.26
C HIS A 232 2.68 -19.37 1.21
N ARG A 233 3.11 -18.13 1.52
CA ARG A 233 3.32 -17.72 2.91
C ARG A 233 2.02 -17.68 3.72
N ILE A 234 0.90 -17.32 3.07
CA ILE A 234 -0.43 -17.43 3.66
C ILE A 234 -0.81 -18.89 3.90
N ALA A 235 -0.49 -19.80 2.96
CA ALA A 235 -0.74 -21.23 3.12
C ALA A 235 -0.04 -21.83 4.33
N GLU A 236 1.21 -21.39 4.61
CA GLU A 236 1.99 -21.84 5.78
C GLU A 236 1.31 -21.49 7.12
N GLN A 237 0.47 -20.45 7.15
CA GLN A 237 -0.20 -19.95 8.34
C GLN A 237 -1.74 -20.03 8.24
N ALA A 238 -2.27 -20.73 7.23
CA ALA A 238 -3.68 -20.64 6.86
C ALA A 238 -4.63 -21.03 8.00
N ASP A 239 -4.29 -22.05 8.81
CA ASP A 239 -5.14 -22.49 9.91
C ASP A 239 -5.25 -21.41 10.99
N ALA A 240 -4.15 -20.81 11.41
CA ALA A 240 -4.14 -19.70 12.37
C ALA A 240 -4.84 -18.46 11.81
N LEU A 241 -4.68 -18.17 10.51
CA LEU A 241 -5.38 -17.06 9.86
C LEU A 241 -6.88 -17.29 9.81
N LEU A 242 -7.34 -18.52 9.52
CA LEU A 242 -8.76 -18.86 9.57
C LEU A 242 -9.36 -18.70 10.96
N ASP A 243 -8.63 -19.09 12.01
CA ASP A 243 -9.09 -18.88 13.40
C ASP A 243 -9.26 -17.39 13.71
N ARG A 244 -8.32 -16.56 13.30
CA ARG A 244 -8.39 -15.10 13.45
C ARG A 244 -9.57 -14.50 12.67
N LEU A 245 -9.78 -14.93 11.42
CA LEU A 245 -10.83 -14.40 10.53
C LEU A 245 -12.25 -14.72 11.00
N GLN A 246 -12.44 -15.81 11.75
CA GLN A 246 -13.71 -16.14 12.41
C GLN A 246 -14.03 -15.19 13.56
N GLY A 247 -13.02 -14.56 14.16
CA GLY A 247 -13.20 -13.52 15.17
C GLY A 247 -13.75 -12.22 14.58
N PRO A 248 -14.34 -11.33 15.42
CA PRO A 248 -14.95 -10.08 14.94
C PRO A 248 -13.93 -9.00 14.56
N ASN A 249 -12.71 -9.04 15.11
CA ASN A 249 -11.74 -7.93 15.05
C ASN A 249 -10.66 -8.09 13.98
N ALA A 250 -10.68 -9.18 13.18
CA ALA A 250 -9.71 -9.39 12.13
C ALA A 250 -10.13 -8.68 10.81
N PHE A 251 -9.22 -7.90 10.27
CA PHE A 251 -9.40 -7.15 9.03
C PHE A 251 -8.30 -7.50 8.04
N VAL A 252 -8.67 -7.81 6.80
CA VAL A 252 -7.76 -8.10 5.71
C VAL A 252 -7.69 -6.91 4.77
N PHE A 253 -6.48 -6.49 4.45
CA PHE A 253 -6.19 -5.42 3.50
C PHE A 253 -5.25 -5.95 2.43
N LEU A 254 -5.66 -5.86 1.17
CA LEU A 254 -4.86 -6.25 0.03
C LEU A 254 -4.53 -5.02 -0.82
N CYS A 255 -3.26 -4.83 -1.13
CA CYS A 255 -2.83 -3.81 -2.08
C CYS A 255 -1.70 -4.33 -2.96
N GLY A 256 -1.84 -4.19 -4.29
CA GLY A 256 -0.82 -4.63 -5.24
C GLY A 256 -1.35 -5.14 -6.57
N LEU A 257 -0.72 -6.17 -7.11
CA LEU A 257 -0.99 -6.68 -8.44
C LEU A 257 -2.36 -7.37 -8.55
N ARG A 258 -3.03 -7.17 -9.70
CA ARG A 258 -4.22 -7.96 -10.05
C ARG A 258 -3.92 -9.45 -10.02
N GLY A 259 -4.91 -10.24 -9.64
CA GLY A 259 -4.79 -11.70 -9.52
C GLY A 259 -4.23 -12.19 -8.18
N MET A 260 -3.61 -11.32 -7.35
CA MET A 260 -3.15 -11.76 -6.03
C MET A 260 -4.31 -12.16 -5.11
N GLU A 261 -5.44 -11.47 -5.17
CA GLU A 261 -6.62 -11.80 -4.38
C GLU A 261 -7.12 -13.21 -4.68
N GLU A 262 -7.21 -13.57 -5.96
CA GLU A 262 -7.68 -14.90 -6.38
C GLU A 262 -6.83 -16.03 -5.79
N GLY A 263 -5.50 -15.88 -5.83
CA GLY A 263 -4.58 -16.85 -5.24
C GLY A 263 -4.73 -16.96 -3.71
N ILE A 264 -4.93 -15.85 -3.01
CA ILE A 264 -5.13 -15.81 -1.56
C ILE A 264 -6.46 -16.47 -1.19
N VAL A 265 -7.54 -16.10 -1.89
CA VAL A 265 -8.88 -16.68 -1.66
C VAL A 265 -8.86 -18.17 -1.89
N ALA A 266 -8.24 -18.65 -2.99
CA ALA A 266 -8.12 -20.09 -3.28
C ALA A 266 -7.34 -20.83 -2.18
N THR A 267 -6.26 -20.24 -1.67
CA THR A 267 -5.44 -20.79 -0.59
C THR A 267 -6.22 -20.95 0.70
N LEU A 268 -6.92 -19.90 1.12
CA LEU A 268 -7.73 -19.94 2.36
C LEU A 268 -8.95 -20.86 2.21
N ALA A 269 -9.58 -20.91 1.01
CA ALA A 269 -10.66 -21.85 0.72
C ALA A 269 -10.22 -23.31 0.84
N ALA A 270 -9.05 -23.65 0.28
CA ALA A 270 -8.50 -25.00 0.40
C ALA A 270 -8.16 -25.38 1.85
N ALA A 271 -7.65 -24.43 2.64
CA ALA A 271 -7.41 -24.66 4.08
C ALA A 271 -8.71 -24.83 4.86
N ALA A 272 -9.72 -24.00 4.60
CA ALA A 272 -11.03 -24.09 5.22
C ALA A 272 -11.71 -25.43 4.94
N GLN A 273 -11.61 -25.93 3.69
CA GLN A 273 -12.15 -27.25 3.32
C GLN A 273 -11.49 -28.38 4.12
N ARG A 274 -10.19 -28.34 4.38
CA ARG A 274 -9.50 -29.34 5.24
C ARG A 274 -9.98 -29.34 6.70
N ARG A 275 -10.61 -28.25 7.13
CA ARG A 275 -11.11 -28.03 8.49
C ARG A 275 -12.64 -28.13 8.60
N ASP A 276 -13.33 -28.56 7.54
CA ASP A 276 -14.79 -28.57 7.46
C ASP A 276 -15.43 -27.18 7.77
N LEU A 277 -14.73 -26.10 7.44
CA LEU A 277 -15.20 -24.72 7.60
C LEU A 277 -15.83 -24.22 6.29
N ASP A 278 -17.03 -23.64 6.39
CA ASP A 278 -17.67 -22.99 5.23
C ASP A 278 -16.99 -21.66 4.87
N TRP A 279 -16.01 -21.75 3.97
CA TRP A 279 -15.30 -20.59 3.47
C TRP A 279 -16.21 -19.58 2.76
N ASN A 280 -17.19 -20.05 2.01
CA ASN A 280 -18.07 -19.16 1.25
C ASN A 280 -18.90 -18.28 2.21
N ALA A 281 -19.43 -18.87 3.26
CA ALA A 281 -20.15 -18.14 4.31
C ALA A 281 -19.24 -17.15 5.04
N LEU A 282 -18.04 -17.58 5.46
CA LEU A 282 -17.06 -16.70 6.13
C LEU A 282 -16.63 -15.55 5.23
N PHE A 283 -16.26 -15.83 3.98
CA PHE A 283 -15.81 -14.81 3.03
C PHE A 283 -16.91 -13.80 2.71
N ALA A 284 -18.15 -14.27 2.50
CA ALA A 284 -19.32 -13.40 2.31
C ALA A 284 -19.56 -12.50 3.55
N GLN A 285 -19.36 -13.04 4.76
CA GLN A 285 -19.46 -12.26 5.98
C GLN A 285 -18.37 -11.18 6.07
N LEU A 286 -17.10 -11.53 5.84
CA LEU A 286 -15.98 -10.59 5.83
C LEU A 286 -16.20 -9.42 4.86
N ARG A 287 -16.71 -9.70 3.67
CA ARG A 287 -17.04 -8.67 2.68
C ARG A 287 -18.21 -7.79 3.10
N ARG A 288 -19.28 -8.37 3.62
CA ARG A 288 -20.47 -7.64 4.10
C ARG A 288 -20.13 -6.70 5.25
N GLU A 289 -19.25 -7.15 6.15
CA GLU A 289 -18.77 -6.38 7.30
C GLU A 289 -17.62 -5.43 6.96
N LYS A 290 -17.23 -5.34 5.69
CA LYS A 290 -16.09 -4.54 5.21
C LYS A 290 -14.77 -4.87 5.92
N ARG A 291 -14.60 -6.12 6.30
CA ARG A 291 -13.37 -6.66 6.89
C ARG A 291 -12.41 -7.26 5.85
N TRP A 292 -12.83 -7.38 4.61
CA TRP A 292 -12.01 -7.77 3.46
C TRP A 292 -11.95 -6.60 2.48
N ARG A 293 -10.81 -5.93 2.42
CA ARG A 293 -10.61 -4.65 1.74
C ARG A 293 -9.52 -4.78 0.68
N VAL A 294 -9.84 -4.49 -0.57
CA VAL A 294 -8.97 -4.77 -1.71
C VAL A 294 -8.82 -3.54 -2.59
N GLU A 295 -7.57 -3.19 -2.90
CA GLU A 295 -7.20 -2.17 -3.87
C GLU A 295 -6.03 -2.69 -4.73
N VAL A 296 -6.37 -3.23 -5.93
CA VAL A 296 -5.40 -3.84 -6.85
C VAL A 296 -5.36 -3.09 -8.19
N TYR A 297 -4.20 -3.08 -8.86
CA TYR A 297 -3.93 -2.33 -10.09
C TYR A 297 -3.22 -3.15 -11.16
#